data_fa0acd02b5960d3084622d4cefccd1f0
#
_entry.id   fa0acd02b5960d3084622d4cefccd1f0
#
_cell.length_a   1.000
_cell.length_b   1.000
_cell.length_c   1.000
_cell.angle_alpha   90.00
_cell.angle_beta   90.00
_cell.angle_gamma   90.00
#
_symmetry.space_group_name_H-M   'P 1'
#
loop_
_entity.id
_entity.type
_entity.pdbx_description
1 polymer ?
#
loop_
_entity_poly.entity_id
_entity_poly.type
_entity_poly.pdbx_seq_one_letter_code
_entity_poly.pdbx_strand_id
1 'polypeptide(L)'
;MIRGKNSINAGTDPLIVLDGVIYPGDLADINPNDIEQIDVLKDASSAAIYGARSASGVIIITTKMGKSEKPTISFDASIGVATQAIVPEVYQGDEFTAWRTDVFNSANPNHRPYEFNDPRKLPADVSIEDWMKYDNSTGDPVETWLRRIGFKNLEIQNYLDGKSVDWADMVFQNGLRQDYNASISGKTKGVNYYWSMGWTDNEGIIVNNGYKSFKTRL
;
A
#
# COMPACT_ATOMS: atom_id res chain seq x y z
N MET A 1 -3.71 -9.12 17.73
CA MET A 1 -3.68 -8.98 19.20
C MET A 1 -5.04 -9.39 19.76
N ILE A 2 -5.07 -10.40 20.64
CA ILE A 2 -6.33 -10.96 21.19
C ILE A 2 -6.64 -10.37 22.56
N ARG A 3 -5.61 -10.02 23.33
CA ARG A 3 -5.66 -9.34 24.64
C ARG A 3 -4.77 -8.09 24.61
N GLY A 4 -4.98 -7.14 25.54
CA GLY A 4 -4.13 -5.96 25.69
C GLY A 4 -2.65 -6.29 25.89
N LYS A 5 -1.75 -5.30 25.82
CA LYS A 5 -0.32 -5.50 26.10
C LYS A 5 -0.13 -5.94 27.56
N ASN A 6 0.26 -7.20 27.76
CA ASN A 6 0.46 -7.79 29.07
C ASN A 6 1.95 -7.76 29.51
N SER A 7 2.87 -7.36 28.65
CA SER A 7 4.30 -7.30 28.96
C SER A 7 4.97 -6.18 28.16
N ILE A 8 5.99 -5.57 28.76
CA ILE A 8 6.82 -4.55 28.13
C ILE A 8 7.87 -5.19 27.20
N ASN A 9 8.32 -6.42 27.52
CA ASN A 9 9.44 -7.08 26.83
C ASN A 9 9.07 -8.42 26.15
N ALA A 10 7.86 -8.96 26.36
CA ALA A 10 7.43 -10.18 25.70
C ALA A 10 6.56 -9.84 24.47
N GLY A 11 6.65 -10.64 23.42
CA GLY A 11 5.81 -10.51 22.23
C GLY A 11 4.32 -10.50 22.60
N THR A 12 3.56 -9.67 21.91
CA THR A 12 2.10 -9.53 22.09
C THR A 12 1.31 -10.43 21.16
N ASP A 13 2.00 -11.22 20.33
CA ASP A 13 1.38 -12.10 19.35
C ASP A 13 0.78 -13.34 20.01
N PRO A 14 -0.39 -13.79 19.56
CA PRO A 14 -1.00 -15.01 20.05
C PRO A 14 -0.14 -16.23 19.67
N LEU A 15 -0.18 -17.25 20.50
CA LEU A 15 0.43 -18.55 20.20
C LEU A 15 -0.39 -19.24 19.11
N ILE A 16 0.27 -19.69 18.03
CA ILE A 16 -0.38 -20.47 16.97
C ILE A 16 -0.14 -21.96 17.24
N VAL A 17 -1.22 -22.72 17.19
CA VAL A 17 -1.22 -24.18 17.30
C VAL A 17 -1.82 -24.74 16.03
N LEU A 18 -1.04 -25.47 15.25
CA LEU A 18 -1.45 -26.06 13.97
C LEU A 18 -1.55 -27.59 14.16
N ASP A 19 -2.72 -28.14 13.96
CA ASP A 19 -3.02 -29.59 14.13
C ASP A 19 -2.49 -30.17 15.45
N GLY A 20 -2.61 -29.39 16.54
CA GLY A 20 -2.19 -29.78 17.90
C GLY A 20 -0.71 -29.51 18.21
N VAL A 21 0.09 -29.02 17.29
CA VAL A 21 1.50 -28.71 17.48
C VAL A 21 1.72 -27.19 17.49
N ILE A 22 2.58 -26.69 18.39
CA ILE A 22 2.96 -25.26 18.41
C ILE A 22 3.67 -24.93 17.11
N TYR A 23 3.11 -23.99 16.37
CA TYR A 23 3.65 -23.51 15.09
C TYR A 23 4.50 -22.26 15.32
N PRO A 24 5.79 -22.28 14.94
CA PRO A 24 6.70 -21.15 15.18
C PRO A 24 6.69 -20.09 14.07
N GLY A 25 5.96 -20.33 12.96
CA GLY A 25 5.84 -19.41 11.81
C GLY A 25 4.68 -18.43 11.96
N ASP A 26 4.51 -17.61 10.95
CA ASP A 26 3.42 -16.65 10.88
C ASP A 26 2.11 -17.27 10.36
N LEU A 27 0.98 -16.69 10.76
CA LEU A 27 -0.34 -17.09 10.24
C LEU A 27 -0.43 -16.93 8.71
N ALA A 28 0.29 -15.97 8.15
CA ALA A 28 0.35 -15.72 6.71
C ALA A 28 1.03 -16.86 5.91
N ASP A 29 1.83 -17.69 6.56
CA ASP A 29 2.50 -18.83 5.91
C ASP A 29 1.53 -19.99 5.64
N ILE A 30 0.42 -20.05 6.39
CA ILE A 30 -0.59 -21.08 6.26
C ILE A 30 -1.52 -20.72 5.09
N ASN A 31 -1.76 -21.68 4.19
CA ASN A 31 -2.71 -21.46 3.11
C ASN A 31 -4.15 -21.51 3.67
N PRO A 32 -4.94 -20.42 3.56
CA PRO A 32 -6.30 -20.40 4.07
C PRO A 32 -7.19 -21.50 3.49
N ASN A 33 -6.92 -21.94 2.25
CA ASN A 33 -7.68 -23.02 1.61
C ASN A 33 -7.45 -24.40 2.24
N ASP A 34 -6.38 -24.57 3.02
CA ASP A 34 -6.11 -25.80 3.75
C ASP A 34 -6.76 -25.84 5.14
N ILE A 35 -7.32 -24.73 5.59
CA ILE A 35 -7.91 -24.62 6.93
C ILE A 35 -9.34 -25.19 6.90
N GLU A 36 -9.62 -26.07 7.88
CA GLU A 36 -10.97 -26.57 8.16
C GLU A 36 -11.65 -25.73 9.25
N GLN A 37 -10.91 -25.41 10.33
CA GLN A 37 -11.46 -24.70 11.49
C GLN A 37 -10.37 -23.84 12.16
N ILE A 38 -10.80 -22.70 12.70
CA ILE A 38 -9.98 -21.83 13.55
C ILE A 38 -10.73 -21.61 14.86
N ASP A 39 -10.08 -21.96 15.97
CA ASP A 39 -10.56 -21.70 17.32
C ASP A 39 -9.66 -20.70 18.01
N VAL A 40 -10.24 -19.71 18.70
CA VAL A 40 -9.49 -18.70 19.43
C VAL A 40 -9.75 -18.81 20.91
N LEU A 41 -8.73 -19.25 21.67
CA LEU A 41 -8.78 -19.34 23.12
C LEU A 41 -8.41 -18.00 23.74
N LYS A 42 -9.40 -17.32 24.30
CA LYS A 42 -9.23 -16.02 24.98
C LYS A 42 -9.12 -16.17 26.50
N ASP A 43 -9.57 -17.28 27.06
CA ASP A 43 -9.60 -17.50 28.51
C ASP A 43 -8.31 -18.14 29.03
N ALA A 44 -7.87 -17.65 30.19
CA ALA A 44 -6.63 -18.15 30.80
C ALA A 44 -6.71 -19.63 31.13
N SER A 45 -7.89 -20.15 31.53
CA SER A 45 -8.10 -21.54 31.85
C SER A 45 -7.95 -22.47 30.66
N SER A 46 -8.53 -22.11 29.50
CA SER A 46 -8.42 -22.89 28.28
C SER A 46 -7.04 -22.80 27.63
N ALA A 47 -6.35 -21.68 27.84
CA ALA A 47 -5.00 -21.45 27.31
C ALA A 47 -3.90 -22.09 28.22
N ALA A 48 -4.20 -22.45 29.45
CA ALA A 48 -3.23 -22.94 30.45
C ALA A 48 -2.46 -24.19 30.00
N ILE A 49 -3.06 -25.06 29.17
CA ILE A 49 -2.41 -26.26 28.64
C ILE A 49 -1.19 -25.95 27.75
N TYR A 50 -1.09 -24.71 27.22
CA TYR A 50 0.02 -24.26 26.39
C TYR A 50 1.09 -23.44 27.16
N GLY A 51 0.94 -23.36 28.52
CA GLY A 51 1.90 -22.74 29.43
C GLY A 51 1.99 -21.21 29.31
N ALA A 52 3.10 -20.65 29.78
CA ALA A 52 3.30 -19.19 29.83
C ALA A 52 3.25 -18.48 28.46
N ARG A 53 3.52 -19.18 27.35
CA ARG A 53 3.48 -18.63 26.01
C ARG A 53 2.06 -18.30 25.53
N SER A 54 1.03 -18.80 26.20
CA SER A 54 -0.38 -18.55 25.87
C SER A 54 -0.95 -17.27 26.51
N ALA A 55 -0.14 -16.49 27.22
CA ALA A 55 -0.59 -15.28 27.92
C ALA A 55 -1.27 -14.25 26.99
N SER A 56 -0.87 -14.17 25.73
CA SER A 56 -1.47 -13.30 24.71
C SER A 56 -2.66 -13.92 23.97
N GLY A 57 -3.09 -15.12 24.37
CA GLY A 57 -4.12 -15.93 23.71
C GLY A 57 -3.53 -17.02 22.83
N VAL A 58 -4.38 -17.96 22.40
CA VAL A 58 -4.00 -19.08 21.51
C VAL A 58 -4.95 -19.13 20.32
N ILE A 59 -4.39 -19.26 19.13
CA ILE A 59 -5.12 -19.55 17.89
C ILE A 59 -4.86 -21.02 17.53
N ILE A 60 -5.89 -21.84 17.59
CA ILE A 60 -5.83 -23.24 17.18
C ILE A 60 -6.34 -23.32 15.74
N ILE A 61 -5.53 -23.89 14.88
CA ILE A 61 -5.86 -24.11 13.47
C ILE A 61 -5.90 -25.60 13.24
N THR A 62 -7.06 -26.07 12.79
CA THR A 62 -7.26 -27.44 12.33
C THR A 62 -7.31 -27.43 10.82
N THR A 63 -6.49 -28.26 10.21
CA THR A 63 -6.41 -28.34 8.76
C THR A 63 -7.30 -29.44 8.18
N LYS A 64 -7.64 -29.28 6.91
CA LYS A 64 -8.44 -30.27 6.18
C LYS A 64 -7.75 -31.63 6.11
N MET A 65 -8.54 -32.69 6.25
CA MET A 65 -8.12 -34.08 6.12
C MET A 65 -9.06 -34.83 5.18
N GLY A 66 -8.59 -35.93 4.62
CA GLY A 66 -9.42 -36.81 3.83
C GLY A 66 -10.50 -37.50 4.67
N LYS A 67 -11.75 -37.37 4.28
CA LYS A 67 -12.94 -37.94 4.97
C LYS A 67 -13.61 -39.07 4.19
N SER A 68 -13.45 -39.07 2.87
CA SER A 68 -14.09 -39.99 1.95
C SER A 68 -13.17 -41.13 1.52
N GLU A 69 -13.71 -42.33 1.37
CA GLU A 69 -12.95 -43.48 0.79
C GLU A 69 -12.65 -43.27 -0.70
N LYS A 70 -13.49 -42.50 -1.40
CA LYS A 70 -13.21 -42.08 -2.77
C LYS A 70 -12.34 -40.83 -2.74
N PRO A 71 -11.26 -40.80 -3.51
CA PRO A 71 -10.46 -39.61 -3.66
C PRO A 71 -11.31 -38.42 -4.10
N THR A 72 -11.17 -37.29 -3.41
CA THR A 72 -11.81 -36.02 -3.76
C THR A 72 -10.74 -35.07 -4.28
N ILE A 73 -10.94 -34.54 -5.48
CA ILE A 73 -10.08 -33.52 -6.08
C ILE A 73 -10.86 -32.22 -6.07
N SER A 74 -10.24 -31.17 -5.58
CA SER A 74 -10.78 -29.81 -5.61
C SER A 74 -9.82 -28.89 -6.33
N PHE A 75 -10.38 -27.97 -7.11
CA PHE A 75 -9.64 -26.89 -7.76
C PHE A 75 -10.41 -25.58 -7.58
N ASP A 76 -9.75 -24.60 -7.03
CA ASP A 76 -10.27 -23.25 -6.81
C ASP A 76 -9.40 -22.25 -7.53
N ALA A 77 -10.02 -21.33 -8.26
CA ALA A 77 -9.33 -20.23 -8.94
C ALA A 77 -10.05 -18.91 -8.66
N SER A 78 -9.28 -17.89 -8.30
CA SER A 78 -9.77 -16.54 -8.10
C SER A 78 -8.92 -15.58 -8.91
N ILE A 79 -9.58 -14.73 -9.71
CA ILE A 79 -8.93 -13.69 -10.50
C ILE A 79 -9.65 -12.38 -10.18
N GLY A 80 -8.89 -11.35 -9.87
CA GLY A 80 -9.43 -10.03 -9.54
C GLY A 80 -8.50 -8.91 -9.99
N VAL A 81 -9.04 -7.70 -10.06
CA VAL A 81 -8.28 -6.49 -10.36
C VAL A 81 -8.29 -5.59 -9.12
N ALA A 82 -7.11 -5.21 -8.65
CA ALA A 82 -6.96 -4.21 -7.62
C ALA A 82 -6.83 -2.83 -8.29
N THR A 83 -7.76 -1.94 -7.97
CA THR A 83 -7.73 -0.56 -8.45
C THR A 83 -7.59 0.39 -7.27
N GLN A 84 -7.19 1.62 -7.53
CA GLN A 84 -7.17 2.66 -6.52
C GLN A 84 -8.61 3.04 -6.16
N ALA A 85 -8.90 3.16 -4.87
CA ALA A 85 -10.20 3.63 -4.41
C ALA A 85 -10.35 5.15 -4.55
N ILE A 86 -9.26 5.89 -4.30
CA ILE A 86 -9.20 7.36 -4.38
C ILE A 86 -7.80 7.73 -4.88
N VAL A 87 -7.75 8.49 -5.98
CA VAL A 87 -6.54 9.19 -6.42
C VAL A 87 -6.72 10.65 -6.03
N PRO A 88 -5.87 11.21 -5.15
CA PRO A 88 -5.92 12.63 -4.88
C PRO A 88 -5.67 13.42 -6.18
N GLU A 89 -6.54 14.36 -6.49
CA GLU A 89 -6.26 15.31 -7.55
C GLU A 89 -5.06 16.18 -7.15
N VAL A 90 -4.11 16.33 -8.06
CA VAL A 90 -2.92 17.16 -7.88
C VAL A 90 -2.95 18.32 -8.86
N TYR A 91 -2.57 19.50 -8.39
CA TYR A 91 -2.44 20.66 -9.26
C TYR A 91 -1.38 20.41 -10.34
N GLN A 92 -1.71 20.73 -11.59
CA GLN A 92 -0.81 20.58 -12.74
C GLN A 92 -0.72 21.88 -13.53
N GLY A 93 0.36 22.08 -14.26
CA GLY A 93 0.53 23.21 -15.17
C GLY A 93 0.21 24.56 -14.52
N ASP A 94 -0.75 25.28 -15.10
CA ASP A 94 -1.14 26.62 -14.62
C ASP A 94 -1.81 26.62 -13.25
N GLU A 95 -2.52 25.56 -12.87
CA GLU A 95 -3.11 25.43 -11.52
C GLU A 95 -2.02 25.33 -10.46
N PHE A 96 -0.95 24.57 -10.75
CA PHE A 96 0.19 24.45 -9.84
C PHE A 96 0.92 25.79 -9.67
N THR A 97 1.12 26.54 -10.75
CA THR A 97 1.75 27.88 -10.67
C THR A 97 0.86 28.89 -9.95
N ALA A 98 -0.45 28.84 -10.13
CA ALA A 98 -1.40 29.66 -9.39
C ALA A 98 -1.35 29.34 -7.88
N TRP A 99 -1.41 28.08 -7.51
CA TRP A 99 -1.27 27.64 -6.13
C TRP A 99 0.08 28.09 -5.52
N ARG A 100 1.18 27.94 -6.25
CA ARG A 100 2.52 28.39 -5.80
C ARG A 100 2.52 29.91 -5.58
N THR A 101 1.92 30.68 -6.49
CA THR A 101 1.78 32.15 -6.35
C THR A 101 1.06 32.50 -5.05
N ASP A 102 -0.05 31.86 -4.76
CA ASP A 102 -0.84 32.09 -3.54
C ASP A 102 -0.06 31.73 -2.26
N VAL A 103 0.69 30.62 -2.30
CA VAL A 103 1.57 30.21 -1.20
C VAL A 103 2.65 31.27 -0.94
N PHE A 104 3.31 31.78 -1.99
CA PHE A 104 4.37 32.77 -1.83
C PHE A 104 3.82 34.12 -1.38
N ASN A 105 2.69 34.58 -1.91
CA ASN A 105 2.01 35.77 -1.44
C ASN A 105 1.62 35.66 0.05
N SER A 106 1.09 34.53 0.47
CA SER A 106 0.67 34.31 1.86
C SER A 106 1.83 34.16 2.83
N ALA A 107 2.93 33.52 2.39
CA ALA A 107 4.11 33.28 3.22
C ALA A 107 4.97 34.57 3.41
N ASN A 108 4.82 35.55 2.52
CA ASN A 108 5.61 36.79 2.55
C ASN A 108 4.72 38.02 2.67
N PRO A 109 4.13 38.31 3.84
CA PRO A 109 3.13 39.37 4.01
C PRO A 109 3.67 40.79 3.70
N ASN A 110 4.98 40.97 3.65
CA ASN A 110 5.64 42.21 3.33
C ASN A 110 6.22 42.28 1.90
N HIS A 111 5.75 41.35 1.02
CA HIS A 111 6.17 41.37 -0.38
C HIS A 111 5.72 42.66 -1.08
N ARG A 112 6.44 43.01 -2.15
CA ARG A 112 6.05 44.14 -3.01
C ARG A 112 4.77 43.84 -3.77
N PRO A 113 3.99 44.85 -4.14
CA PRO A 113 2.75 44.60 -4.89
C PRO A 113 3.02 43.77 -6.14
N TYR A 114 2.28 42.65 -6.28
CA TYR A 114 2.36 41.73 -7.43
C TYR A 114 3.71 41.04 -7.63
N GLU A 115 4.61 41.02 -6.63
CA GLU A 115 5.97 40.47 -6.76
C GLU A 115 5.98 39.04 -7.25
N PHE A 116 5.06 38.20 -6.77
CA PHE A 116 4.93 36.77 -7.10
C PHE A 116 3.90 36.49 -8.18
N ASN A 117 3.26 37.52 -8.77
CA ASN A 117 2.23 37.33 -9.77
C ASN A 117 2.82 37.09 -11.17
N ASP A 118 2.05 36.36 -11.99
CA ASP A 118 2.37 36.13 -13.40
C ASP A 118 2.50 37.47 -14.15
N PRO A 119 3.67 37.77 -14.74
CA PRO A 119 3.90 39.03 -15.43
C PRO A 119 3.00 39.26 -16.64
N ARG A 120 2.40 38.20 -17.19
CA ARG A 120 1.45 38.27 -18.31
C ARG A 120 0.05 38.73 -17.84
N LYS A 121 -0.19 38.74 -16.55
CA LYS A 121 -1.49 39.07 -15.90
C LYS A 121 -1.39 40.24 -14.93
N LEU A 122 -0.35 41.08 -15.06
CA LEU A 122 -0.19 42.26 -14.22
C LEU A 122 -1.27 43.31 -14.55
N PRO A 123 -1.75 44.11 -13.57
CA PRO A 123 -2.61 45.25 -13.83
C PRO A 123 -1.95 46.27 -14.79
N ALA A 124 -2.78 47.03 -15.51
CA ALA A 124 -2.31 47.96 -16.53
C ALA A 124 -1.47 49.13 -15.98
N ASP A 125 -1.57 49.40 -14.68
CA ASP A 125 -0.79 50.43 -13.97
C ASP A 125 0.57 49.93 -13.47
N VAL A 126 0.89 48.64 -13.65
CA VAL A 126 2.17 48.04 -13.28
C VAL A 126 2.99 47.72 -14.52
N SER A 127 4.08 48.43 -14.75
CA SER A 127 4.97 48.12 -15.87
C SER A 127 5.82 46.89 -15.59
N ILE A 128 6.07 46.08 -16.62
CA ILE A 128 6.99 44.92 -16.52
C ILE A 128 8.39 45.36 -16.11
N GLU A 129 8.85 46.54 -16.58
CA GLU A 129 10.15 47.07 -16.24
C GLU A 129 10.30 47.36 -14.74
N ASP A 130 9.27 47.99 -14.13
CA ASP A 130 9.29 48.29 -12.69
C ASP A 130 9.15 47.01 -11.87
N TRP A 131 8.34 46.06 -12.33
CA TRP A 131 8.21 44.74 -11.69
C TRP A 131 9.53 43.95 -11.74
N MET A 132 10.29 44.00 -12.85
CA MET A 132 11.61 43.38 -12.97
C MET A 132 12.66 43.99 -12.04
N LYS A 133 12.57 45.27 -11.74
CA LYS A 133 13.51 46.01 -10.84
C LYS A 133 13.43 45.55 -9.39
N TYR A 134 12.40 44.77 -8.99
CA TYR A 134 12.20 44.34 -7.60
C TYR A 134 13.42 43.60 -7.02
N ASP A 135 14.08 42.81 -7.83
CA ASP A 135 15.29 42.06 -7.46
C ASP A 135 16.45 42.25 -8.44
N ASN A 136 16.40 43.36 -9.23
CA ASN A 136 17.31 43.65 -10.32
C ASN A 136 17.43 42.50 -11.34
N SER A 137 16.35 41.75 -11.56
CA SER A 137 16.32 40.69 -12.53
C SER A 137 16.48 41.21 -13.94
N THR A 138 17.25 40.47 -14.73
CA THR A 138 17.45 40.72 -16.17
C THR A 138 17.13 39.44 -16.93
N GLY A 139 16.45 39.56 -18.07
CA GLY A 139 16.09 38.38 -18.89
C GLY A 139 14.58 38.27 -19.11
N ASP A 140 14.11 37.07 -19.28
CA ASP A 140 12.70 36.81 -19.54
C ASP A 140 11.84 37.01 -18.27
N PRO A 141 10.75 37.81 -18.35
CA PRO A 141 9.88 38.04 -17.19
C PRO A 141 9.19 36.78 -16.67
N VAL A 142 8.83 35.81 -17.56
CA VAL A 142 8.18 34.57 -17.15
C VAL A 142 9.14 33.67 -16.39
N GLU A 143 10.40 33.57 -16.85
CA GLU A 143 11.44 32.85 -16.10
C GLU A 143 11.68 33.48 -14.72
N THR A 144 11.72 34.82 -14.66
CA THR A 144 11.88 35.57 -13.40
C THR A 144 10.75 35.25 -12.43
N TRP A 145 9.50 35.28 -12.90
CA TRP A 145 8.34 34.91 -12.10
C TRP A 145 8.45 33.49 -11.57
N LEU A 146 8.74 32.51 -12.42
CA LEU A 146 8.86 31.11 -12.02
C LEU A 146 9.96 30.93 -10.95
N ARG A 147 11.08 31.63 -11.07
CA ARG A 147 12.13 31.63 -10.03
C ARG A 147 11.66 32.23 -8.71
N ARG A 148 10.90 33.34 -8.75
CA ARG A 148 10.33 33.98 -7.55
C ARG A 148 9.37 33.09 -6.80
N ILE A 149 8.57 32.29 -7.52
CA ILE A 149 7.70 31.28 -6.90
C ILE A 149 8.39 29.94 -6.63
N GLY A 150 9.74 29.92 -6.72
CA GLY A 150 10.58 28.83 -6.24
C GLY A 150 10.81 27.68 -7.21
N PHE A 151 10.56 27.87 -8.52
CA PHE A 151 10.91 26.88 -9.54
C PHE A 151 12.41 26.77 -9.74
N LYS A 152 12.91 25.56 -10.00
CA LYS A 152 14.28 25.27 -10.39
C LYS A 152 14.45 25.27 -11.90
N ASN A 153 15.69 25.33 -12.38
CA ASN A 153 15.98 25.47 -13.82
C ASN A 153 15.27 24.43 -14.70
N LEU A 154 15.24 23.15 -14.27
CA LEU A 154 14.58 22.09 -15.03
C LEU A 154 13.06 22.24 -15.03
N GLU A 155 12.48 22.67 -13.91
CA GLU A 155 11.04 22.93 -13.80
C GLU A 155 10.62 24.11 -14.66
N ILE A 156 11.43 25.17 -14.72
CA ILE A 156 11.22 26.33 -15.59
C ILE A 156 11.25 25.89 -17.05
N GLN A 157 12.25 25.11 -17.45
CA GLN A 157 12.36 24.63 -18.81
C GLN A 157 11.15 23.76 -19.18
N ASN A 158 10.73 22.84 -18.32
CA ASN A 158 9.56 22.00 -18.55
C ASN A 158 8.28 22.85 -18.69
N TYR A 159 8.11 23.86 -17.83
CA TYR A 159 6.96 24.77 -17.92
C TYR A 159 6.93 25.53 -19.25
N LEU A 160 8.08 26.09 -19.68
CA LEU A 160 8.19 26.82 -20.95
C LEU A 160 7.97 25.89 -22.16
N ASP A 161 8.39 24.63 -22.07
CA ASP A 161 8.16 23.60 -23.08
C ASP A 161 6.72 23.04 -23.06
N GLY A 162 5.86 23.51 -22.14
CA GLY A 162 4.50 23.01 -21.96
C GLY A 162 4.43 21.56 -21.46
N LYS A 163 5.49 21.06 -20.81
CA LYS A 163 5.56 19.71 -20.27
C LYS A 163 5.01 19.68 -18.86
N SER A 164 3.99 18.89 -18.63
CA SER A 164 3.48 18.51 -17.31
C SER A 164 3.59 17.01 -17.13
N VAL A 165 3.96 16.57 -15.94
CA VAL A 165 4.08 15.14 -15.60
C VAL A 165 3.08 14.84 -14.51
N ASP A 166 2.16 13.94 -14.79
CA ASP A 166 1.32 13.35 -13.76
C ASP A 166 2.10 12.25 -13.03
N TRP A 167 2.56 12.56 -11.84
CA TRP A 167 3.29 11.61 -11.01
C TRP A 167 2.40 10.48 -10.51
N ALA A 168 1.10 10.71 -10.38
CA ALA A 168 0.17 9.67 -9.98
C ALA A 168 0.09 8.57 -11.04
N ASP A 169 -0.04 8.94 -12.31
CA ASP A 169 -0.05 7.99 -13.44
C ASP A 169 1.27 7.21 -13.57
N MET A 170 2.38 7.79 -13.14
CA MET A 170 3.68 7.10 -13.16
C MET A 170 3.87 6.10 -12.01
N VAL A 171 3.21 6.34 -10.89
CA VAL A 171 3.38 5.55 -9.65
C VAL A 171 2.30 4.48 -9.53
N PHE A 172 1.11 4.78 -9.99
CA PHE A 172 -0.03 3.91 -9.81
C PHE A 172 -0.38 3.11 -11.06
N GLN A 173 -0.87 1.90 -10.84
CA GLN A 173 -1.35 0.99 -11.89
C GLN A 173 -2.53 0.17 -11.37
N ASN A 174 -3.24 -0.48 -12.26
CA ASN A 174 -4.17 -1.54 -11.89
C ASN A 174 -3.38 -2.84 -11.68
N GLY A 175 -3.53 -3.44 -10.51
CA GLY A 175 -2.86 -4.69 -10.17
C GLY A 175 -3.73 -5.90 -10.48
N LEU A 176 -3.18 -6.91 -11.12
CA LEU A 176 -3.84 -8.21 -11.34
C LEU A 176 -3.61 -9.10 -10.12
N ARG A 177 -4.68 -9.69 -9.59
CA ARG A 177 -4.62 -10.67 -8.51
C ARG A 177 -5.06 -12.02 -9.02
N GLN A 178 -4.24 -13.04 -8.76
CA GLN A 178 -4.47 -14.40 -9.20
C GLN A 178 -4.14 -15.37 -8.08
N ASP A 179 -5.12 -16.19 -7.71
CA ASP A 179 -4.97 -17.26 -6.72
C ASP A 179 -5.49 -18.56 -7.30
N TYR A 180 -4.65 -19.57 -7.33
CA TYR A 180 -4.98 -20.90 -7.80
C TYR A 180 -4.65 -21.92 -6.72
N ASN A 181 -5.63 -22.77 -6.38
CA ASN A 181 -5.45 -23.82 -5.40
C ASN A 181 -5.95 -25.14 -5.97
N ALA A 182 -5.18 -26.20 -5.79
CA ALA A 182 -5.57 -27.55 -6.12
C ALA A 182 -5.33 -28.45 -4.91
N SER A 183 -6.24 -29.39 -4.66
CA SER A 183 -6.06 -30.36 -3.60
C SER A 183 -6.61 -31.73 -3.96
N ILE A 184 -6.02 -32.76 -3.38
CA ILE A 184 -6.53 -34.12 -3.42
C ILE A 184 -6.56 -34.66 -1.99
N SER A 185 -7.67 -35.29 -1.62
CA SER A 185 -7.86 -35.87 -0.31
C SER A 185 -8.58 -37.20 -0.38
N GLY A 186 -8.36 -38.07 0.59
CA GLY A 186 -9.05 -39.34 0.70
C GLY A 186 -8.73 -40.06 1.99
N LYS A 187 -9.43 -41.15 2.22
CA LYS A 187 -9.28 -42.01 3.39
C LYS A 187 -9.27 -43.46 2.97
N THR A 188 -8.33 -44.22 3.47
CA THR A 188 -8.31 -45.67 3.34
C THR A 188 -8.38 -46.30 4.72
N LYS A 189 -8.49 -47.66 4.81
CA LYS A 189 -8.47 -48.35 6.10
C LYS A 189 -7.12 -48.06 6.81
N GLY A 190 -7.15 -47.10 7.74
CA GLY A 190 -6.01 -46.75 8.59
C GLY A 190 -5.17 -45.54 8.16
N VAL A 191 -5.41 -44.94 7.00
CA VAL A 191 -4.66 -43.74 6.52
C VAL A 191 -5.60 -42.69 5.96
N ASN A 192 -5.51 -41.48 6.45
CA ASN A 192 -6.12 -40.30 5.84
C ASN A 192 -5.01 -39.53 5.14
N TYR A 193 -5.25 -39.05 3.93
CA TYR A 193 -4.31 -38.22 3.20
C TYR A 193 -4.97 -36.96 2.69
N TYR A 194 -4.19 -35.90 2.65
CA TYR A 194 -4.55 -34.61 2.07
C TYR A 194 -3.27 -34.01 1.48
N TRP A 195 -3.31 -33.64 0.23
CA TRP A 195 -2.24 -32.91 -0.43
C TRP A 195 -2.81 -31.70 -1.13
N SER A 196 -2.19 -30.56 -0.95
CA SER A 196 -2.58 -29.31 -1.60
C SER A 196 -1.38 -28.62 -2.21
N MET A 197 -1.66 -27.80 -3.21
CA MET A 197 -0.77 -26.82 -3.78
C MET A 197 -1.53 -25.52 -4.05
N GLY A 198 -0.92 -24.39 -3.70
CA GLY A 198 -1.42 -23.07 -3.92
C GLY A 198 -0.39 -22.19 -4.64
N TRP A 199 -0.87 -21.45 -5.62
CA TRP A 199 -0.10 -20.41 -6.31
C TRP A 199 -0.85 -19.08 -6.16
N THR A 200 -0.14 -18.06 -5.69
CA THR A 200 -0.62 -16.69 -5.59
C THR A 200 0.30 -15.77 -6.37
N ASP A 201 -0.27 -14.95 -7.23
CA ASP A 201 0.42 -13.86 -7.93
C ASP A 201 -0.42 -12.59 -7.81
N ASN A 202 0.00 -11.69 -6.96
CA ASN A 202 -0.69 -10.44 -6.67
C ASN A 202 0.18 -9.26 -7.08
N GLU A 203 -0.19 -8.58 -8.14
CA GLU A 203 0.37 -7.29 -8.48
C GLU A 203 -0.27 -6.18 -7.64
N GLY A 204 0.57 -5.30 -7.11
CA GLY A 204 0.11 -4.14 -6.34
C GLY A 204 -0.37 -3.00 -7.23
N ILE A 205 -1.10 -2.08 -6.63
CA ILE A 205 -1.53 -0.83 -7.27
C ILE A 205 -0.40 0.18 -7.47
N ILE A 206 0.78 -0.09 -6.93
CA ILE A 206 1.99 0.71 -7.14
C ILE A 206 2.90 -0.06 -8.09
N VAL A 207 3.46 0.64 -9.07
CA VAL A 207 4.41 0.06 -10.04
C VAL A 207 5.57 -0.63 -9.32
N ASN A 208 5.95 -1.81 -9.79
CA ASN A 208 7.00 -2.67 -9.21
C ASN A 208 6.70 -3.18 -7.78
N ASN A 209 5.47 -3.10 -7.31
CA ASN A 209 5.04 -3.73 -6.07
C ASN A 209 4.20 -4.97 -6.38
N GLY A 210 4.61 -6.10 -5.86
CA GLY A 210 3.88 -7.36 -6.08
C GLY A 210 4.35 -8.44 -5.12
N TYR A 211 3.54 -9.48 -5.01
CA TYR A 211 3.77 -10.63 -4.16
C TYR A 211 3.45 -11.91 -4.90
N LYS A 212 4.43 -12.82 -4.96
CA LYS A 212 4.24 -14.16 -5.53
C LYS A 212 4.57 -15.20 -4.49
N SER A 213 3.73 -16.21 -4.36
CA SER A 213 4.02 -17.34 -3.48
C SER A 213 3.57 -18.67 -4.07
N PHE A 214 4.29 -19.69 -3.71
CA PHE A 214 3.91 -21.08 -3.92
C PHE A 214 3.91 -21.80 -2.57
N LYS A 215 2.79 -22.42 -2.24
CA LYS A 215 2.61 -23.17 -0.99
C LYS A 215 2.18 -24.59 -1.33
N THR A 216 2.76 -25.56 -0.65
CA THR A 216 2.34 -26.97 -0.77
C THR A 216 2.30 -27.58 0.62
N ARG A 217 1.36 -28.50 0.81
CA ARG A 217 1.17 -29.21 2.07
C ARG A 217 0.84 -30.68 1.78
N LEU A 218 1.44 -31.57 2.54
CA LEU A 218 1.18 -33.00 2.53
C LEU A 218 0.73 -33.43 3.93
#